data_049c328dc687f73dc6f565a254793010
#
_entry.id   049c328dc687f73dc6f565a254793010
#
_cell.length_a   1.000
_cell.length_b   1.000
_cell.length_c   1.000
_cell.angle_alpha   90.00
_cell.angle_beta   90.00
_cell.angle_gamma   90.00
#
_symmetry.space_group_name_H-M   'P 1'
#
loop_
_entity.id
_entity.type
_entity.pdbx_description
1 polymer ?
#
loop_
_entity_poly.entity_id
_entity_poly.type
_entity_poly.pdbx_seq_one_letter_code
_entity_poly.pdbx_strand_id
1 'polypeptide(L)'
;MFHILVVEDNPNARKLMEAVLKQNGYEPLLAADGIEALEVLDNKHVDLIVLDVMMPRMDGYEFTETLRSSGCDLPILMVTAKEKPADKRKGFIIGTDDYMVKPVDEEEMILRITALLRRSRIVNEHRLTVGGTVLDYDALSVKTAEGVSELPKKEFLLLFKLLSYSNKIFTRRQLMDEIWDMDTDTDERTVDVHINRLRDRFRNNPDFDIVTVRGLGYKAVKRA
;
A
#
# COMPACT_ATOMS: atom_id res chain seq x y z
N MET A 1 -2.68 15.36 9.57
CA MET A 1 -3.98 14.67 9.59
C MET A 1 -4.23 14.22 8.17
N PHE A 2 -4.71 13.01 7.92
CA PHE A 2 -4.96 12.54 6.55
C PHE A 2 -6.35 12.96 6.07
N HIS A 3 -6.42 13.41 4.81
CA HIS A 3 -7.65 13.78 4.14
C HIS A 3 -8.16 12.60 3.30
N ILE A 4 -9.33 12.09 3.65
CA ILE A 4 -9.95 10.95 2.95
C ILE A 4 -11.15 11.44 2.15
N LEU A 5 -11.07 11.33 0.83
CA LEU A 5 -12.20 11.66 -0.04
C LEU A 5 -13.18 10.48 -0.08
N VAL A 6 -14.41 10.71 0.38
CA VAL A 6 -15.51 9.75 0.30
C VAL A 6 -16.40 10.13 -0.89
N VAL A 7 -16.50 9.22 -1.86
CA VAL A 7 -17.34 9.39 -3.06
C VAL A 7 -18.45 8.35 -3.02
N GLU A 8 -19.65 8.80 -2.69
CA GLU A 8 -20.81 7.94 -2.42
C GLU A 8 -22.10 8.74 -2.72
N ASP A 9 -22.99 8.23 -3.56
CA ASP A 9 -24.20 8.94 -3.94
C ASP A 9 -25.29 8.93 -2.86
N ASN A 10 -25.33 7.87 -2.05
CA ASN A 10 -26.29 7.79 -0.95
C ASN A 10 -25.88 8.70 0.22
N PRO A 11 -26.71 9.74 0.54
CA PRO A 11 -26.34 10.71 1.57
C PRO A 11 -26.25 10.11 2.99
N ASN A 12 -26.97 9.03 3.28
CA ASN A 12 -26.91 8.38 4.60
C ASN A 12 -25.62 7.55 4.74
N ALA A 13 -25.26 6.79 3.70
CA ALA A 13 -24.00 6.04 3.66
C ALA A 13 -22.80 7.01 3.75
N ARG A 14 -22.84 8.11 2.99
CA ARG A 14 -21.79 9.14 3.01
C ARG A 14 -21.62 9.77 4.40
N LYS A 15 -22.73 10.09 5.11
CA LYS A 15 -22.69 10.62 6.49
C LYS A 15 -22.16 9.59 7.47
N LEU A 16 -22.50 8.32 7.32
CA LEU A 16 -21.97 7.26 8.20
C LEU A 16 -20.46 7.15 8.03
N MET A 17 -19.96 7.06 6.79
CA MET A 17 -18.52 7.01 6.51
C MET A 17 -17.80 8.26 7.05
N GLU A 18 -18.40 9.44 6.88
CA GLU A 18 -17.88 10.69 7.47
C GLU A 18 -17.69 10.58 8.97
N ALA A 19 -18.72 10.12 9.69
CA ALA A 19 -18.67 9.98 11.14
C ALA A 19 -17.59 8.98 11.58
N VAL A 20 -17.52 7.83 10.94
CA VAL A 20 -16.52 6.79 11.24
C VAL A 20 -15.10 7.29 11.00
N LEU A 21 -14.86 8.00 9.90
CA LEU A 21 -13.54 8.57 9.58
C LEU A 21 -13.13 9.62 10.63
N LYS A 22 -14.04 10.53 11.01
CA LYS A 22 -13.77 11.55 12.06
C LYS A 22 -13.43 10.92 13.41
N GLN A 23 -14.17 9.88 13.82
CA GLN A 23 -13.91 9.16 15.07
C GLN A 23 -12.53 8.50 15.10
N ASN A 24 -12.00 8.13 13.93
CA ASN A 24 -10.68 7.50 13.77
C ASN A 24 -9.56 8.50 13.43
N GLY A 25 -9.80 9.80 13.57
CA GLY A 25 -8.76 10.84 13.45
C GLY A 25 -8.42 11.22 12.01
N TYR A 26 -9.28 10.93 11.03
CA TYR A 26 -9.18 11.36 9.65
C TYR A 26 -10.01 12.62 9.38
N GLU A 27 -9.63 13.38 8.34
CA GLU A 27 -10.42 14.52 7.83
C GLU A 27 -11.17 14.08 6.57
N PRO A 28 -12.50 13.84 6.63
CA PRO A 28 -13.27 13.43 5.46
C PRO A 28 -13.59 14.61 4.56
N LEU A 29 -13.39 14.42 3.26
CA LEU A 29 -13.89 15.24 2.18
C LEU A 29 -15.00 14.46 1.49
N LEU A 30 -16.07 15.11 1.07
CA LEU A 30 -17.28 14.44 0.57
C LEU A 30 -17.57 14.83 -0.87
N ALA A 31 -17.95 13.85 -1.68
CA ALA A 31 -18.48 14.04 -3.03
C ALA A 31 -19.64 13.07 -3.27
N ALA A 32 -20.63 13.47 -4.07
CA ALA A 32 -21.79 12.65 -4.38
C ALA A 32 -21.61 11.78 -5.63
N ASP A 33 -20.61 12.04 -6.44
CA ASP A 33 -20.25 11.27 -7.65
C ASP A 33 -18.83 11.60 -8.13
N GLY A 34 -18.41 10.98 -9.23
CA GLY A 34 -17.08 11.16 -9.78
C GLY A 34 -16.77 12.58 -10.26
N ILE A 35 -17.76 13.34 -10.73
CA ILE A 35 -17.55 14.73 -11.18
C ILE A 35 -17.24 15.64 -10.00
N GLU A 36 -18.06 15.59 -8.94
CA GLU A 36 -17.78 16.34 -7.71
C GLU A 36 -16.44 15.91 -7.06
N ALA A 37 -16.09 14.62 -7.18
CA ALA A 37 -14.82 14.12 -6.68
C ALA A 37 -13.63 14.75 -7.43
N LEU A 38 -13.69 14.91 -8.75
CA LEU A 38 -12.67 15.62 -9.52
C LEU A 38 -12.55 17.08 -9.10
N GLU A 39 -13.66 17.79 -8.87
CA GLU A 39 -13.66 19.16 -8.37
C GLU A 39 -13.00 19.27 -6.98
N VAL A 40 -13.22 18.29 -6.10
CA VAL A 40 -12.55 18.23 -4.81
C VAL A 40 -11.05 18.06 -4.97
N LEU A 41 -10.62 17.15 -5.86
CA LEU A 41 -9.20 16.88 -6.14
C LEU A 41 -8.46 18.10 -6.72
N ASP A 42 -9.15 18.90 -7.55
CA ASP A 42 -8.59 20.13 -8.12
C ASP A 42 -8.33 21.21 -7.06
N ASN A 43 -9.09 21.22 -5.97
CA ASN A 43 -9.09 22.32 -4.99
C ASN A 43 -8.55 21.94 -3.60
N LYS A 44 -8.40 20.65 -3.30
CA LYS A 44 -8.02 20.17 -1.98
C LYS A 44 -7.00 19.05 -2.04
N HIS A 45 -6.15 19.01 -1.05
CA HIS A 45 -5.25 17.86 -0.86
C HIS A 45 -6.03 16.63 -0.40
N VAL A 46 -5.80 15.49 -1.04
CA VAL A 46 -6.40 14.19 -0.72
C VAL A 46 -5.28 13.16 -0.55
N ASP A 47 -5.35 12.33 0.47
CA ASP A 47 -4.37 11.26 0.75
C ASP A 47 -4.86 9.88 0.31
N LEU A 48 -6.19 9.67 0.27
CA LEU A 48 -6.83 8.40 -0.11
C LEU A 48 -8.28 8.66 -0.54
N ILE A 49 -8.80 7.82 -1.43
CA ILE A 49 -10.17 7.86 -1.92
C ILE A 49 -10.92 6.59 -1.49
N VAL A 50 -12.07 6.75 -0.83
CA VAL A 50 -13.07 5.69 -0.61
C VAL A 50 -14.17 5.92 -1.64
N LEU A 51 -14.39 4.96 -2.53
CA LEU A 51 -15.15 5.15 -3.77
C LEU A 51 -16.25 4.10 -3.94
N ASP A 52 -17.50 4.51 -4.03
CA ASP A 52 -18.55 3.61 -4.56
C ASP A 52 -18.41 3.46 -6.08
N VAL A 53 -18.78 2.27 -6.56
CA VAL A 53 -18.84 1.98 -8.00
C VAL A 53 -20.12 2.51 -8.62
N MET A 54 -21.26 2.37 -7.92
CA MET A 54 -22.59 2.64 -8.48
C MET A 54 -23.04 4.04 -8.17
N MET A 55 -22.62 5.00 -8.99
CA MET A 55 -22.97 6.41 -8.82
C MET A 55 -23.53 7.00 -10.13
N PRO A 56 -24.38 8.04 -10.06
CA PRO A 56 -24.85 8.75 -11.24
C PRO A 56 -23.74 9.59 -11.88
N ARG A 57 -23.96 10.08 -13.08
CA ARG A 57 -23.12 10.97 -13.88
C ARG A 57 -21.77 10.35 -14.27
N MET A 58 -20.92 10.04 -13.32
CA MET A 58 -19.64 9.37 -13.51
C MET A 58 -19.53 8.24 -12.48
N ASP A 59 -19.46 6.99 -12.94
CA ASP A 59 -19.33 5.82 -12.06
C ASP A 59 -17.92 5.66 -11.51
N GLY A 60 -17.76 4.79 -10.49
CA GLY A 60 -16.47 4.61 -9.82
C GLY A 60 -15.41 3.98 -10.72
N TYR A 61 -15.78 3.21 -11.74
CA TYR A 61 -14.81 2.66 -12.69
C TYR A 61 -14.28 3.75 -13.63
N GLU A 62 -15.19 4.55 -14.21
CA GLU A 62 -14.85 5.67 -15.09
C GLU A 62 -13.99 6.71 -14.36
N PHE A 63 -14.34 7.03 -13.12
CA PHE A 63 -13.55 7.91 -12.27
C PHE A 63 -12.13 7.36 -12.04
N THR A 64 -12.00 6.08 -11.67
CA THR A 64 -10.70 5.45 -11.45
C THR A 64 -9.85 5.46 -12.72
N GLU A 65 -10.43 5.12 -13.88
CA GLU A 65 -9.74 5.12 -15.17
C GLU A 65 -9.25 6.52 -15.54
N THR A 66 -10.07 7.54 -15.31
CA THR A 66 -9.71 8.96 -15.52
C THR A 66 -8.51 9.35 -14.67
N LEU A 67 -8.52 9.03 -13.39
CA LEU A 67 -7.39 9.31 -12.48
C LEU A 67 -6.11 8.60 -12.91
N ARG A 68 -6.17 7.30 -13.18
CA ARG A 68 -4.97 6.53 -13.58
C ARG A 68 -4.43 6.99 -14.93
N SER A 69 -5.28 7.37 -15.87
CA SER A 69 -4.86 7.91 -17.17
C SER A 69 -4.18 9.28 -17.06
N SER A 70 -4.49 10.05 -16.03
CA SER A 70 -3.80 11.32 -15.71
C SER A 70 -2.48 11.14 -14.94
N GLY A 71 -2.10 9.90 -14.62
CA GLY A 71 -0.90 9.60 -13.82
C GLY A 71 -1.09 9.81 -12.31
N CYS A 72 -2.33 9.86 -11.83
CA CYS A 72 -2.63 10.00 -10.42
C CYS A 72 -2.55 8.64 -9.71
N ASP A 73 -1.63 8.51 -8.75
CA ASP A 73 -1.36 7.29 -7.96
C ASP A 73 -1.99 7.31 -6.56
N LEU A 74 -2.96 8.19 -6.32
CA LEU A 74 -3.69 8.20 -5.05
C LEU A 74 -4.31 6.83 -4.77
N PRO A 75 -4.16 6.28 -3.56
CA PRO A 75 -4.75 5.00 -3.22
C PRO A 75 -6.27 5.06 -3.24
N ILE A 76 -6.90 4.07 -3.88
CA ILE A 76 -8.35 3.95 -4.03
C ILE A 76 -8.82 2.66 -3.37
N LEU A 77 -9.68 2.80 -2.35
CA LEU A 77 -10.49 1.73 -1.77
C LEU A 77 -11.87 1.73 -2.43
N MET A 78 -12.13 0.78 -3.31
CA MET A 78 -13.48 0.59 -3.85
C MET A 78 -14.41 -0.07 -2.83
N VAL A 79 -15.60 0.50 -2.65
CA VAL A 79 -16.65 -0.01 -1.76
C VAL A 79 -17.95 -0.13 -2.56
N THR A 80 -18.46 -1.34 -2.76
CA THR A 80 -19.58 -1.54 -3.68
C THR A 80 -20.46 -2.73 -3.32
N ALA A 81 -21.72 -2.72 -3.77
CA ALA A 81 -22.63 -3.85 -3.68
C ALA A 81 -22.33 -4.99 -4.68
N LYS A 82 -21.36 -4.82 -5.58
CA LYS A 82 -20.99 -5.83 -6.59
C LYS A 82 -20.08 -6.89 -5.98
N GLU A 83 -20.63 -8.10 -5.81
CA GLU A 83 -19.92 -9.22 -5.15
C GLU A 83 -19.25 -10.20 -6.14
N LYS A 84 -19.59 -10.13 -7.43
CA LYS A 84 -19.13 -11.12 -8.41
C LYS A 84 -17.59 -11.04 -8.58
N PRO A 85 -16.91 -12.18 -8.69
CA PRO A 85 -15.45 -12.21 -8.93
C PRO A 85 -15.02 -11.43 -10.18
N ALA A 86 -15.89 -11.33 -11.20
CA ALA A 86 -15.65 -10.55 -12.40
C ALA A 86 -15.59 -9.04 -12.12
N ASP A 87 -16.44 -8.52 -11.23
CA ASP A 87 -16.46 -7.11 -10.87
C ASP A 87 -15.22 -6.71 -10.08
N LYS A 88 -14.80 -7.56 -9.12
CA LYS A 88 -13.54 -7.38 -8.38
C LYS A 88 -12.33 -7.38 -9.33
N ARG A 89 -12.27 -8.33 -10.26
CA ARG A 89 -11.20 -8.40 -11.26
C ARG A 89 -11.18 -7.15 -12.14
N LYS A 90 -12.34 -6.65 -12.55
CA LYS A 90 -12.46 -5.41 -13.32
C LYS A 90 -11.88 -4.23 -12.54
N GLY A 91 -12.24 -4.07 -11.26
CA GLY A 91 -11.70 -3.01 -10.41
C GLY A 91 -10.17 -3.01 -10.35
N PHE A 92 -9.55 -4.18 -10.09
CA PHE A 92 -8.10 -4.29 -10.04
C PHE A 92 -7.41 -4.03 -11.40
N ILE A 93 -8.01 -4.45 -12.52
CA ILE A 93 -7.47 -4.17 -13.87
C ILE A 93 -7.47 -2.66 -14.17
N ILE A 94 -8.50 -1.93 -13.72
CA ILE A 94 -8.62 -0.48 -13.92
C ILE A 94 -7.66 0.30 -13.00
N GLY A 95 -7.18 -0.33 -11.90
CA GLY A 95 -6.17 0.27 -11.03
C GLY A 95 -6.66 0.66 -9.64
N THR A 96 -7.70 0.00 -9.10
CA THR A 96 -8.01 0.12 -7.67
C THR A 96 -6.96 -0.60 -6.83
N ASP A 97 -6.66 -0.07 -5.66
CA ASP A 97 -5.63 -0.63 -4.75
C ASP A 97 -6.21 -1.64 -3.77
N ASP A 98 -7.49 -1.53 -3.45
CA ASP A 98 -8.21 -2.51 -2.63
C ASP A 98 -9.72 -2.46 -2.93
N TYR A 99 -10.46 -3.48 -2.48
CA TYR A 99 -11.86 -3.69 -2.81
C TYR A 99 -12.62 -4.24 -1.60
N MET A 100 -13.76 -3.62 -1.29
CA MET A 100 -14.63 -3.98 -0.17
C MET A 100 -16.08 -4.11 -0.65
N VAL A 101 -16.83 -5.08 -0.10
CA VAL A 101 -18.22 -5.33 -0.46
C VAL A 101 -19.15 -4.76 0.60
N LYS A 102 -20.23 -4.11 0.18
CA LYS A 102 -21.31 -3.66 1.08
C LYS A 102 -22.13 -4.87 1.59
N PRO A 103 -22.59 -4.90 2.85
CA PRO A 103 -22.56 -3.81 3.82
C PRO A 103 -21.14 -3.56 4.35
N VAL A 104 -20.83 -2.29 4.59
CA VAL A 104 -19.51 -1.87 5.07
C VAL A 104 -19.34 -2.24 6.54
N ASP A 105 -18.35 -3.06 6.83
CA ASP A 105 -17.83 -3.21 8.19
C ASP A 105 -16.90 -2.03 8.49
N GLU A 106 -17.24 -1.25 9.51
CA GLU A 106 -16.54 -0.01 9.86
C GLU A 106 -15.09 -0.28 10.29
N GLU A 107 -14.86 -1.31 11.10
CA GLU A 107 -13.52 -1.71 11.54
C GLU A 107 -12.66 -2.18 10.35
N GLU A 108 -13.22 -3.01 9.48
CA GLU A 108 -12.53 -3.49 8.28
C GLU A 108 -12.16 -2.32 7.37
N MET A 109 -13.07 -1.36 7.16
CA MET A 109 -12.81 -0.17 6.34
C MET A 109 -11.62 0.63 6.89
N ILE A 110 -11.58 0.89 8.18
CA ILE A 110 -10.47 1.63 8.82
C ILE A 110 -9.15 0.87 8.73
N LEU A 111 -9.15 -0.45 8.92
CA LEU A 111 -7.95 -1.27 8.78
C LEU A 111 -7.40 -1.22 7.34
N ARG A 112 -8.26 -1.27 6.33
CA ARG A 112 -7.88 -1.17 4.91
C ARG A 112 -7.35 0.22 4.56
N ILE A 113 -8.02 1.30 4.99
CA ILE A 113 -7.55 2.68 4.83
C ILE A 113 -6.16 2.85 5.44
N THR A 114 -5.98 2.40 6.68
CA THR A 114 -4.69 2.47 7.37
C THR A 114 -3.58 1.72 6.60
N ALA A 115 -3.91 0.55 6.05
CA ALA A 115 -2.96 -0.24 5.26
C ALA A 115 -2.60 0.45 3.94
N LEU A 116 -3.58 1.04 3.25
CA LEU A 116 -3.37 1.78 2.00
C LEU A 116 -2.55 3.05 2.21
N LEU A 117 -2.89 3.86 3.22
CA LEU A 117 -2.13 5.07 3.57
C LEU A 117 -0.68 4.75 3.93
N ARG A 118 -0.44 3.67 4.66
CA ARG A 118 0.92 3.22 4.95
C ARG A 118 1.68 2.87 3.67
N ARG A 119 1.05 2.19 2.71
CA ARG A 119 1.66 1.85 1.41
C ARG A 119 1.96 3.10 0.59
N SER A 120 1.00 4.02 0.49
CA SER A 120 1.16 5.26 -0.29
C SER A 120 2.26 6.16 0.29
N ARG A 121 2.37 6.28 1.61
CA ARG A 121 3.50 7.00 2.24
C ARG A 121 4.85 6.39 1.89
N ILE A 122 4.97 5.07 1.94
CA ILE A 122 6.20 4.38 1.57
C ILE A 122 6.55 4.67 0.10
N VAL A 123 5.55 4.71 -0.78
CA VAL A 123 5.75 4.97 -2.22
C VAL A 123 6.03 6.46 -2.48
N ASN A 124 5.24 7.37 -1.91
CA ASN A 124 5.36 8.81 -2.19
C ASN A 124 6.58 9.48 -1.54
N GLU A 125 6.98 9.02 -0.36
CA GLU A 125 8.19 9.53 0.30
C GLU A 125 9.44 8.78 -0.16
N HIS A 126 9.29 7.71 -0.95
CA HIS A 126 10.37 6.77 -1.33
C HIS A 126 11.24 6.38 -0.13
N ARG A 127 10.66 6.47 1.08
CA ARG A 127 11.32 6.21 2.36
C ARG A 127 10.50 5.29 3.23
N LEU A 128 11.18 4.39 3.89
CA LEU A 128 10.58 3.48 4.86
C LEU A 128 11.30 3.63 6.19
N THR A 129 10.56 3.97 7.24
CA THR A 129 11.09 4.10 8.60
C THR A 129 10.67 2.91 9.46
N VAL A 130 11.64 2.28 10.12
CA VAL A 130 11.43 1.17 11.07
C VAL A 130 12.30 1.46 12.30
N GLY A 131 11.68 1.87 13.41
CA GLY A 131 12.40 2.37 14.57
C GLY A 131 13.30 3.56 14.21
N GLY A 132 14.58 3.50 14.50
CA GLY A 132 15.59 4.49 14.11
C GLY A 132 16.19 4.26 12.71
N THR A 133 15.85 3.14 12.05
CA THR A 133 16.35 2.80 10.72
C THR A 133 15.47 3.41 9.63
N VAL A 134 16.07 4.13 8.68
CA VAL A 134 15.40 4.75 7.53
C VAL A 134 15.98 4.20 6.23
N LEU A 135 15.15 3.61 5.39
CA LEU A 135 15.51 3.19 4.04
C LEU A 135 15.08 4.28 3.05
N ASP A 136 15.99 4.73 2.20
CA ASP A 136 15.74 5.70 1.12
C ASP A 136 15.79 4.96 -0.22
N TYR A 137 14.65 4.89 -0.89
CA TYR A 137 14.49 4.11 -2.12
C TYR A 137 15.23 4.71 -3.31
N ASP A 138 15.26 6.05 -3.41
CA ASP A 138 15.92 6.74 -4.51
C ASP A 138 17.44 6.65 -4.42
N ALA A 139 17.96 6.73 -3.19
CA ALA A 139 19.38 6.63 -2.93
C ALA A 139 19.86 5.17 -2.75
N LEU A 140 18.97 4.17 -2.75
CA LEU A 140 19.26 2.76 -2.41
C LEU A 140 20.08 2.65 -1.11
N SER A 141 19.78 3.49 -0.13
CA SER A 141 20.56 3.65 1.07
C SER A 141 19.77 3.34 2.35
N VAL A 142 20.47 2.93 3.39
CA VAL A 142 19.92 2.65 4.71
C VAL A 142 20.66 3.51 5.73
N LYS A 143 19.92 4.37 6.42
CA LYS A 143 20.41 5.16 7.54
C LYS A 143 20.06 4.44 8.84
N THR A 144 21.07 4.23 9.68
CA THR A 144 20.94 3.68 11.04
C THR A 144 21.61 4.62 12.05
N ALA A 145 21.61 4.29 13.33
CA ALA A 145 22.37 5.02 14.34
C ALA A 145 23.87 5.04 14.07
N GLU A 146 24.41 4.05 13.34
CA GLU A 146 25.82 3.94 12.99
C GLU A 146 26.22 4.76 11.76
N GLY A 147 25.24 5.31 11.01
CA GLY A 147 25.47 6.12 9.82
C GLY A 147 24.61 5.71 8.64
N VAL A 148 24.99 6.19 7.44
CA VAL A 148 24.31 5.89 6.16
C VAL A 148 25.16 4.91 5.37
N SER A 149 24.56 3.84 4.87
CA SER A 149 25.20 2.86 3.99
C SER A 149 24.37 2.60 2.74
N GLU A 150 24.99 2.70 1.57
CA GLU A 150 24.39 2.29 0.29
C GLU A 150 24.39 0.76 0.20
N LEU A 151 23.34 0.21 -0.39
CA LEU A 151 23.21 -1.22 -0.63
C LEU A 151 23.21 -1.52 -2.13
N PRO A 152 23.75 -2.68 -2.56
CA PRO A 152 23.49 -3.19 -3.90
C PRO A 152 21.99 -3.26 -4.17
N LYS A 153 21.56 -2.87 -5.38
CA LYS A 153 20.13 -2.72 -5.74
C LYS A 153 19.27 -3.92 -5.30
N LYS A 154 19.71 -5.16 -5.55
CA LYS A 154 18.95 -6.36 -5.20
C LYS A 154 18.83 -6.57 -3.68
N GLU A 155 19.88 -6.25 -2.92
CA GLU A 155 19.85 -6.31 -1.46
C GLU A 155 18.93 -5.23 -0.88
N PHE A 156 18.99 -4.00 -1.42
CA PHE A 156 18.10 -2.93 -1.01
C PHE A 156 16.64 -3.28 -1.27
N LEU A 157 16.29 -3.71 -2.49
CA LEU A 157 14.91 -4.08 -2.84
C LEU A 157 14.37 -5.22 -1.97
N LEU A 158 15.21 -6.21 -1.68
CA LEU A 158 14.86 -7.34 -0.82
C LEU A 158 14.56 -6.89 0.61
N LEU A 159 15.44 -6.06 1.19
CA LEU A 159 15.23 -5.51 2.53
C LEU A 159 14.01 -4.59 2.59
N PHE A 160 13.86 -3.69 1.61
CA PHE A 160 12.73 -2.77 1.51
C PHE A 160 11.41 -3.53 1.41
N LYS A 161 11.34 -4.57 0.57
CA LYS A 161 10.15 -5.43 0.44
C LYS A 161 9.78 -6.10 1.75
N LEU A 162 10.72 -6.74 2.41
CA LEU A 162 10.46 -7.47 3.66
C LEU A 162 10.00 -6.53 4.78
N LEU A 163 10.59 -5.35 4.90
CA LEU A 163 10.26 -4.37 5.94
C LEU A 163 8.97 -3.62 5.65
N SER A 164 8.63 -3.36 4.37
CA SER A 164 7.36 -2.76 3.98
C SER A 164 6.16 -3.62 4.41
N TYR A 165 6.36 -4.93 4.50
CA TYR A 165 5.34 -5.89 4.90
C TYR A 165 5.80 -6.71 6.11
N SER A 166 6.17 -6.03 7.18
CA SER A 166 6.64 -6.67 8.41
C SER A 166 5.68 -7.77 8.88
N ASN A 167 6.25 -8.90 9.33
CA ASN A 167 5.57 -10.14 9.73
C ASN A 167 4.94 -10.95 8.59
N LYS A 168 4.83 -10.44 7.36
CA LYS A 168 4.36 -11.22 6.22
C LYS A 168 5.46 -12.17 5.74
N ILE A 169 5.09 -13.42 5.48
CA ILE A 169 6.00 -14.43 4.93
C ILE A 169 5.97 -14.30 3.40
N PHE A 170 7.16 -14.25 2.80
CA PHE A 170 7.37 -14.33 1.37
C PHE A 170 8.13 -15.61 1.03
N THR A 171 7.64 -16.35 0.04
CA THR A 171 8.38 -17.51 -0.47
C THR A 171 9.61 -17.07 -1.25
N ARG A 172 10.61 -17.96 -1.39
CA ARG A 172 11.79 -17.69 -2.22
C ARG A 172 11.40 -17.30 -3.64
N ARG A 173 10.44 -18.05 -4.21
CA ARG A 173 9.93 -17.80 -5.55
C ARG A 173 9.28 -16.42 -5.68
N GLN A 174 8.41 -16.04 -4.74
CA GLN A 174 7.81 -14.71 -4.76
C GLN A 174 8.85 -13.58 -4.72
N LEU A 175 9.89 -13.73 -3.89
CA LEU A 175 10.98 -12.76 -3.81
C LEU A 175 11.84 -12.76 -5.08
N MET A 176 12.05 -13.93 -5.66
CA MET A 176 12.78 -14.08 -6.92
C MET A 176 12.04 -13.42 -8.09
N ASP A 177 10.78 -13.77 -8.30
CA ASP A 177 9.94 -13.26 -9.38
C ASP A 177 9.79 -11.73 -9.31
N GLU A 178 9.75 -11.16 -8.11
CA GLU A 178 9.53 -9.72 -7.92
C GLU A 178 10.81 -8.87 -8.02
N ILE A 179 11.97 -9.43 -7.67
CA ILE A 179 13.21 -8.65 -7.54
C ILE A 179 14.21 -8.97 -8.65
N TRP A 180 14.17 -10.17 -9.24
CA TRP A 180 15.16 -10.64 -10.24
C TRP A 180 14.65 -10.69 -11.68
N ASP A 181 13.42 -10.29 -11.95
CA ASP A 181 12.73 -10.42 -13.25
C ASP A 181 12.66 -11.87 -13.79
N MET A 182 11.55 -12.21 -14.46
CA MET A 182 11.23 -13.59 -14.89
C MET A 182 12.17 -14.19 -15.95
N ASP A 183 13.13 -13.42 -16.50
CA ASP A 183 14.02 -13.84 -17.60
C ASP A 183 15.40 -14.35 -17.16
N THR A 184 15.64 -14.56 -15.88
CA THR A 184 16.94 -15.06 -15.42
C THR A 184 16.86 -16.55 -15.07
N ASP A 185 17.75 -17.36 -15.67
CA ASP A 185 18.09 -18.75 -15.27
C ASP A 185 18.67 -18.84 -13.82
N THR A 186 18.33 -17.89 -12.97
CA THR A 186 18.91 -17.73 -11.65
C THR A 186 18.13 -18.58 -10.64
N ASP A 187 18.80 -19.49 -9.94
CA ASP A 187 18.21 -20.37 -8.93
C ASP A 187 17.64 -19.55 -7.75
N GLU A 188 16.48 -19.95 -7.24
CA GLU A 188 15.84 -19.40 -6.03
C GLU A 188 16.79 -19.32 -4.82
N ARG A 189 17.84 -20.15 -4.79
CA ARG A 189 18.90 -20.11 -3.76
C ARG A 189 19.69 -18.80 -3.75
N THR A 190 19.64 -18.03 -4.85
CA THR A 190 20.27 -16.70 -4.89
C THR A 190 19.66 -15.78 -3.84
N VAL A 191 18.37 -15.89 -3.56
CA VAL A 191 17.70 -15.16 -2.48
C VAL A 191 18.35 -15.44 -1.13
N ASP A 192 18.70 -16.70 -0.86
CA ASP A 192 19.34 -17.10 0.41
C ASP A 192 20.69 -16.40 0.62
N VAL A 193 21.47 -16.25 -0.46
CA VAL A 193 22.77 -15.55 -0.41
C VAL A 193 22.60 -14.08 -0.01
N HIS A 194 21.65 -13.39 -0.64
CA HIS A 194 21.37 -11.98 -0.35
C HIS A 194 20.77 -11.79 1.04
N ILE A 195 19.89 -12.69 1.50
CA ILE A 195 19.36 -12.69 2.87
C ILE A 195 20.51 -12.82 3.90
N ASN A 196 21.46 -13.72 3.66
CA ASN A 196 22.59 -13.90 4.57
C ASN A 196 23.47 -12.64 4.62
N ARG A 197 23.75 -12.00 3.47
CA ARG A 197 24.50 -10.73 3.42
C ARG A 197 23.78 -9.63 4.19
N LEU A 198 22.45 -9.50 4.04
CA LEU A 198 21.66 -8.54 4.79
C LEU A 198 21.70 -8.82 6.30
N ARG A 199 21.60 -10.09 6.71
CA ARG A 199 21.71 -10.48 8.13
C ARG A 199 23.06 -10.14 8.70
N ASP A 200 24.15 -10.40 7.97
CA ASP A 200 25.50 -10.08 8.43
C ASP A 200 25.70 -8.56 8.55
N ARG A 201 25.21 -7.80 7.59
CA ARG A 201 25.31 -6.34 7.58
C ARG A 201 24.51 -5.69 8.72
N PHE A 202 23.28 -6.16 8.98
CA PHE A 202 22.37 -5.61 9.97
C PHE A 202 22.26 -6.45 11.24
N ARG A 203 23.27 -7.27 11.55
CA ARG A 203 23.28 -8.19 12.72
C ARG A 203 23.00 -7.46 14.04
N ASN A 204 23.53 -6.27 14.22
CA ASN A 204 23.40 -5.47 15.43
C ASN A 204 22.31 -4.39 15.33
N ASN A 205 21.50 -4.40 14.29
CA ASN A 205 20.43 -3.42 14.16
C ASN A 205 19.36 -3.66 15.24
N PRO A 206 19.01 -2.64 16.05
CA PRO A 206 18.03 -2.81 17.13
C PRO A 206 16.57 -2.83 16.64
N ASP A 207 16.30 -2.41 15.39
CA ASP A 207 14.94 -2.10 14.95
C ASP A 207 14.25 -3.28 14.26
N PHE A 208 14.99 -4.21 13.67
CA PHE A 208 14.41 -5.34 12.95
C PHE A 208 15.31 -6.59 12.89
N ASP A 209 14.67 -7.73 12.57
CA ASP A 209 15.31 -9.00 12.23
C ASP A 209 14.75 -9.56 10.92
N ILE A 210 15.59 -10.28 10.15
CA ILE A 210 15.14 -11.09 9.02
C ILE A 210 15.10 -12.56 9.47
N VAL A 211 13.89 -13.12 9.54
CA VAL A 211 13.63 -14.47 10.08
C VAL A 211 13.35 -15.46 8.95
N THR A 212 13.95 -16.65 9.05
CA THR A 212 13.61 -17.78 8.17
C THR A 212 12.38 -18.50 8.72
N VAL A 213 11.39 -18.70 7.87
CA VAL A 213 10.25 -19.57 8.16
C VAL A 213 10.51 -20.90 7.45
N ARG A 214 10.86 -21.95 8.21
CA ARG A 214 11.25 -23.27 7.66
C ARG A 214 10.19 -23.80 6.68
N GLY A 215 10.64 -24.24 5.51
CA GLY A 215 9.80 -24.80 4.46
C GLY A 215 9.00 -23.76 3.66
N LEU A 216 9.01 -22.48 4.04
CA LEU A 216 8.24 -21.43 3.37
C LEU A 216 9.13 -20.35 2.75
N GLY A 217 9.93 -19.65 3.55
CA GLY A 217 10.73 -18.55 3.03
C GLY A 217 11.18 -17.58 4.12
N TYR A 218 10.98 -16.28 3.93
CA TYR A 218 11.50 -15.23 4.79
C TYR A 218 10.44 -14.21 5.19
N LYS A 219 10.64 -13.59 6.34
CA LYS A 219 9.89 -12.41 6.78
C LYS A 219 10.80 -11.46 7.56
N ALA A 220 10.49 -10.18 7.57
CA ALA A 220 11.06 -9.24 8.52
C ALA A 220 10.15 -9.10 9.75
N VAL A 221 10.76 -8.93 10.91
CA VAL A 221 10.09 -8.72 12.20
C VAL A 221 10.65 -7.43 12.79
N LYS A 222 9.79 -6.50 13.19
CA LYS A 222 10.22 -5.32 13.95
C LYS A 222 10.55 -5.75 15.36
N ARG A 223 11.68 -5.27 15.88
CA ARG A 223 11.99 -5.37 17.30
C ARG A 223 11.19 -4.32 18.07
N ALA A 224 10.70 -4.69 19.23
CA ALA A 224 9.94 -3.78 20.12
C ALA A 224 10.88 -2.86 20.87
#